data_a791b733c8a33d29b55c36726b8651a5
#
_entry.id   a791b733c8a33d29b55c36726b8651a5
#
_cell.length_a   1.000
_cell.length_b   1.000
_cell.length_c   1.000
_cell.angle_alpha   90.00
_cell.angle_beta   90.00
_cell.angle_gamma   90.00
#
_symmetry.space_group_name_H-M   'P 1'
#
loop_
_entity.id
_entity.type
_entity.pdbx_description
1 polymer ?
#
loop_
_entity_poly.entity_id
_entity_poly.type
_entity_poly.pdbx_seq_one_letter_code
_entity_poly.pdbx_strand_id
1 'polypeptide(L)'
;QVDADDPKYVLISGAEQDSFIRELLANPEHSPQVKWPKVLEPALSTKGFARELRDLILRASERNFTYKQLIEKGHLLNEPWWEPAANFWKIYDEILGIRYGFISGAAKRIDSSSIISQAISDLSKKAKIRESFQNKFKVIVIDEFQESDNSQRELLDLLASDRVILFADPQSAIGQFRGADPEGVRAYAAKN
;
A
#
# COMPACT_ATOMS: atom_id res chain seq x y z
N GLN A 1 7.59 -16.82 20.02
CA GLN A 1 6.51 -17.76 19.67
C GLN A 1 5.47 -16.95 18.92
N VAL A 2 5.25 -17.24 17.63
CA VAL A 2 4.09 -16.72 16.88
C VAL A 2 2.90 -17.45 17.44
N ASP A 3 1.93 -16.73 17.97
CA ASP A 3 0.70 -17.33 18.52
C ASP A 3 0.02 -18.12 17.39
N ALA A 4 -0.49 -19.31 17.71
CA ALA A 4 -1.16 -20.18 16.75
C ALA A 4 -2.42 -19.54 16.14
N ASP A 5 -2.91 -18.46 16.73
CA ASP A 5 -4.08 -17.65 16.30
C ASP A 5 -3.70 -16.44 15.42
N ASP A 6 -2.41 -16.17 15.17
CA ASP A 6 -2.04 -15.09 14.26
C ASP A 6 -2.42 -15.45 12.81
N PRO A 7 -3.11 -14.56 12.11
CA PRO A 7 -3.54 -14.85 10.74
C PRO A 7 -2.31 -15.09 9.85
N LYS A 8 -2.26 -16.23 9.21
CA LYS A 8 -1.26 -16.50 8.18
C LYS A 8 -1.54 -15.60 6.98
N TYR A 9 -0.53 -14.88 6.51
CA TYR A 9 -0.65 -14.08 5.30
C TYR A 9 -0.06 -14.84 4.11
N VAL A 10 -0.74 -14.77 2.98
CA VAL A 10 -0.24 -15.26 1.69
C VAL A 10 -0.27 -14.12 0.69
N LEU A 11 0.88 -13.84 0.11
CA LEU A 11 1.01 -12.81 -0.90
C LEU A 11 0.38 -13.29 -2.21
N ILE A 12 -0.51 -12.48 -2.78
CA ILE A 12 -0.98 -12.68 -4.15
C ILE A 12 0.05 -12.12 -5.14
N SER A 13 0.29 -12.86 -6.21
CA SER A 13 1.19 -12.42 -7.26
C SER A 13 0.59 -11.26 -8.06
N GLY A 14 1.44 -10.47 -8.73
CA GLY A 14 0.97 -9.40 -9.60
C GLY A 14 0.04 -9.91 -10.73
N ALA A 15 0.26 -11.12 -11.22
CA ALA A 15 -0.60 -11.74 -12.23
C ALA A 15 -1.99 -12.11 -11.68
N GLU A 16 -2.05 -12.62 -10.45
CA GLU A 16 -3.33 -12.87 -9.75
C GLU A 16 -4.06 -11.56 -9.48
N GLN A 17 -3.35 -10.51 -9.05
CA GLN A 17 -3.90 -9.19 -8.83
C GLN A 17 -4.47 -8.58 -10.12
N ASP A 18 -3.72 -8.61 -11.23
CA ASP A 18 -4.19 -8.17 -12.55
C ASP A 18 -5.44 -8.95 -12.99
N SER A 19 -5.48 -10.26 -12.77
CA SER A 19 -6.64 -11.09 -13.10
C SER A 19 -7.85 -10.71 -12.27
N PHE A 20 -7.66 -10.47 -10.98
CA PHE A 20 -8.73 -10.12 -10.06
C PHE A 20 -9.29 -8.72 -10.36
N ILE A 21 -8.45 -7.73 -10.63
CA ILE A 21 -8.89 -6.39 -11.04
C ILE A 21 -9.73 -6.48 -12.33
N ARG A 22 -9.27 -7.25 -13.32
CA ARG A 22 -10.05 -7.44 -14.57
C ARG A 22 -11.38 -8.15 -14.35
N GLU A 23 -11.43 -9.12 -13.46
CA GLU A 23 -12.66 -9.81 -13.07
C GLU A 23 -13.68 -8.81 -12.50
N LEU A 24 -13.24 -7.94 -11.59
CA LEU A 24 -14.09 -6.90 -11.00
C LEU A 24 -14.54 -5.84 -12.01
N LEU A 25 -13.65 -5.40 -12.89
CA LEU A 25 -13.99 -4.44 -13.95
C LEU A 25 -14.98 -5.01 -14.98
N ALA A 26 -14.89 -6.31 -15.27
CA ALA A 26 -15.80 -6.98 -16.19
C ALA A 26 -17.21 -7.24 -15.61
N ASN A 27 -17.37 -7.12 -14.28
CA ASN A 27 -18.63 -7.37 -13.60
C ASN A 27 -19.08 -6.11 -12.83
N PRO A 28 -19.71 -5.14 -13.53
CA PRO A 28 -20.17 -3.88 -12.91
C PRO A 28 -21.13 -4.08 -11.73
N GLU A 29 -21.79 -5.23 -11.66
CA GLU A 29 -22.67 -5.62 -10.55
C GLU A 29 -21.94 -5.73 -9.21
N HIS A 30 -20.63 -6.03 -9.23
CA HIS A 30 -19.80 -6.07 -8.04
C HIS A 30 -19.38 -4.68 -7.55
N SER A 31 -19.54 -3.66 -8.40
CA SER A 31 -19.09 -2.29 -8.11
C SER A 31 -20.09 -1.23 -8.61
N PRO A 32 -21.39 -1.32 -8.27
CA PRO A 32 -22.45 -0.44 -8.81
C PRO A 32 -22.25 1.03 -8.44
N GLN A 33 -21.50 1.31 -7.38
CA GLN A 33 -21.16 2.66 -6.94
C GLN A 33 -20.00 3.29 -7.70
N VAL A 34 -19.24 2.53 -8.49
CA VAL A 34 -18.11 3.05 -9.28
C VAL A 34 -18.65 3.60 -10.60
N LYS A 35 -18.68 4.91 -10.72
CA LYS A 35 -19.14 5.60 -11.93
C LYS A 35 -17.95 6.04 -12.76
N TRP A 36 -17.50 5.17 -13.66
CA TRP A 36 -16.45 5.51 -14.58
C TRP A 36 -16.90 6.58 -15.59
N PRO A 37 -16.04 7.56 -15.93
CA PRO A 37 -16.33 8.49 -17.04
C PRO A 37 -16.55 7.71 -18.34
N LYS A 38 -17.54 8.13 -19.14
CA LYS A 38 -17.89 7.47 -20.41
C LYS A 38 -16.70 7.28 -21.35
N VAL A 39 -15.77 8.23 -21.35
CA VAL A 39 -14.54 8.18 -22.17
C VAL A 39 -13.65 6.98 -21.80
N LEU A 40 -13.73 6.47 -20.58
CA LEU A 40 -12.95 5.33 -20.12
C LEU A 40 -13.66 3.99 -20.32
N GLU A 41 -14.97 3.96 -20.56
CA GLU A 41 -15.75 2.71 -20.71
C GLU A 41 -15.10 1.71 -21.70
N PRO A 42 -14.63 2.13 -22.90
CA PRO A 42 -13.98 1.20 -23.83
C PRO A 42 -12.66 0.62 -23.30
N ALA A 43 -11.99 1.32 -22.38
CA ALA A 43 -10.72 0.90 -21.82
C ALA A 43 -10.86 -0.09 -20.65
N LEU A 44 -11.99 -0.10 -19.94
CA LEU A 44 -12.21 -0.89 -18.71
C LEU A 44 -11.93 -2.38 -18.90
N SER A 45 -12.21 -2.94 -20.08
CA SER A 45 -11.95 -4.36 -20.38
C SER A 45 -10.51 -4.67 -20.77
N THR A 46 -9.66 -3.65 -20.91
CA THR A 46 -8.28 -3.83 -21.39
C THR A 46 -7.32 -4.21 -20.27
N LYS A 47 -6.29 -5.01 -20.63
CA LYS A 47 -5.19 -5.32 -19.71
C LYS A 47 -4.38 -4.07 -19.32
N GLY A 48 -4.28 -3.10 -20.22
CA GLY A 48 -3.60 -1.84 -19.97
C GLY A 48 -4.26 -1.05 -18.86
N PHE A 49 -5.58 -0.87 -18.92
CA PHE A 49 -6.33 -0.15 -17.91
C PHE A 49 -6.25 -0.83 -16.51
N ALA A 50 -6.39 -2.15 -16.46
CA ALA A 50 -6.25 -2.89 -15.21
C ALA A 50 -4.86 -2.70 -14.57
N ARG A 51 -3.81 -2.67 -15.38
CA ARG A 51 -2.44 -2.41 -14.92
C ARG A 51 -2.27 -0.98 -14.40
N GLU A 52 -2.74 0.02 -15.13
CA GLU A 52 -2.69 1.43 -14.69
C GLU A 52 -3.45 1.63 -13.38
N LEU A 53 -4.60 0.99 -13.24
CA LEU A 53 -5.40 1.04 -12.02
C LEU A 53 -4.69 0.38 -10.84
N ARG A 54 -4.07 -0.79 -11.04
CA ARG A 54 -3.22 -1.44 -10.04
C ARG A 54 -2.06 -0.53 -9.63
N ASP A 55 -1.38 0.06 -10.59
CA ASP A 55 -0.21 0.91 -10.33
C ASP A 55 -0.62 2.20 -9.60
N LEU A 56 -1.82 2.76 -9.87
CA LEU A 56 -2.37 3.86 -9.09
C LEU A 56 -2.63 3.46 -7.63
N ILE A 57 -3.27 2.31 -7.42
CA ILE A 57 -3.54 1.77 -6.08
C ILE A 57 -2.23 1.57 -5.31
N LEU A 58 -1.23 0.94 -5.94
CA LEU A 58 0.09 0.74 -5.35
C LEU A 58 0.73 2.07 -4.91
N ARG A 59 0.77 3.06 -5.81
CA ARG A 59 1.36 4.38 -5.51
C ARG A 59 0.60 5.16 -4.43
N ALA A 60 -0.72 5.02 -4.39
CA ALA A 60 -1.52 5.63 -3.33
C ALA A 60 -1.19 4.99 -1.97
N SER A 61 -1.06 3.65 -1.93
CA SER A 61 -0.66 2.91 -0.72
C SER A 61 0.75 3.26 -0.27
N GLU A 62 1.73 3.34 -1.16
CA GLU A 62 3.12 3.74 -0.88
C GLU A 62 3.23 5.15 -0.28
N ARG A 63 2.26 6.01 -0.58
CA ARG A 63 2.14 7.36 -0.01
C ARG A 63 1.23 7.46 1.21
N ASN A 64 0.78 6.34 1.75
CA ASN A 64 -0.18 6.26 2.86
C ASN A 64 -1.49 7.01 2.60
N PHE A 65 -1.94 7.09 1.34
CA PHE A 65 -3.23 7.68 1.05
C PHE A 65 -4.36 6.74 1.46
N THR A 66 -5.36 7.31 2.10
CA THR A 66 -6.67 6.68 2.22
C THR A 66 -7.48 6.91 0.95
N TYR A 67 -8.53 6.12 0.72
CA TYR A 67 -9.46 6.33 -0.40
C TYR A 67 -9.96 7.78 -0.48
N LYS A 68 -10.32 8.35 0.69
CA LYS A 68 -10.80 9.74 0.78
C LYS A 68 -9.73 10.75 0.35
N GLN A 69 -8.50 10.59 0.81
CA GLN A 69 -7.39 11.46 0.42
C GLN A 69 -7.06 11.35 -1.07
N LEU A 70 -7.21 10.16 -1.68
CA LEU A 70 -7.03 9.99 -3.12
C LEU A 70 -8.12 10.77 -3.90
N ILE A 71 -9.37 10.75 -3.45
CA ILE A 71 -10.47 11.54 -4.04
C ILE A 71 -10.17 13.04 -3.91
N GLU A 72 -9.86 13.51 -2.71
CA GLU A 72 -9.56 14.92 -2.44
C GLU A 72 -8.39 15.41 -3.30
N LYS A 73 -7.33 14.59 -3.43
CA LYS A 73 -6.18 14.91 -4.26
C LYS A 73 -6.52 14.93 -5.74
N GLY A 74 -7.39 14.01 -6.19
CA GLY A 74 -7.91 13.99 -7.56
C GLY A 74 -8.67 15.28 -7.91
N HIS A 75 -9.53 15.73 -7.01
CA HIS A 75 -10.25 17.01 -7.19
C HIS A 75 -9.29 18.20 -7.23
N LEU A 76 -8.28 18.23 -6.33
CA LEU A 76 -7.28 19.30 -6.29
C LEU A 76 -6.44 19.40 -7.56
N LEU A 77 -6.09 18.25 -8.14
CA LEU A 77 -5.28 18.15 -9.36
C LEU A 77 -6.09 18.16 -10.66
N ASN A 78 -7.44 18.30 -10.55
CA ASN A 78 -8.37 18.20 -11.67
C ASN A 78 -8.25 16.87 -12.44
N GLU A 79 -8.11 15.77 -11.69
CA GLU A 79 -8.04 14.38 -12.19
C GLU A 79 -9.36 13.64 -11.86
N PRO A 80 -10.43 13.85 -12.64
CA PRO A 80 -11.78 13.40 -12.29
C PRO A 80 -11.93 11.87 -12.25
N TRP A 81 -11.01 11.13 -12.84
CA TRP A 81 -11.00 9.67 -12.84
C TRP A 81 -10.40 9.06 -11.56
N TRP A 82 -9.76 9.87 -10.68
CA TRP A 82 -9.24 9.36 -9.40
C TRP A 82 -10.33 9.04 -8.40
N GLU A 83 -11.46 9.73 -8.45
CA GLU A 83 -12.61 9.42 -7.60
C GLU A 83 -13.18 8.02 -7.88
N PRO A 84 -13.56 7.64 -9.13
CA PRO A 84 -13.98 6.28 -9.41
C PRO A 84 -12.88 5.25 -9.16
N ALA A 85 -11.59 5.58 -9.36
CA ALA A 85 -10.48 4.69 -9.05
C ALA A 85 -10.36 4.44 -7.53
N ALA A 86 -10.53 5.45 -6.70
CA ALA A 86 -10.51 5.31 -5.24
C ALA A 86 -11.72 4.49 -4.73
N ASN A 87 -12.91 4.71 -5.31
CA ASN A 87 -14.09 3.92 -5.00
C ASN A 87 -13.91 2.45 -5.43
N PHE A 88 -13.30 2.21 -6.59
CA PHE A 88 -12.94 0.86 -7.03
C PHE A 88 -11.92 0.22 -6.09
N TRP A 89 -10.88 0.93 -5.69
CA TRP A 89 -9.88 0.43 -4.75
C TRP A 89 -10.52 -0.02 -3.43
N LYS A 90 -11.44 0.77 -2.87
CA LYS A 90 -12.18 0.39 -1.67
C LYS A 90 -12.92 -0.94 -1.85
N ILE A 91 -13.64 -1.11 -2.97
CA ILE A 91 -14.37 -2.34 -3.28
C ILE A 91 -13.41 -3.51 -3.49
N TYR A 92 -12.31 -3.29 -4.19
CA TYR A 92 -11.26 -4.28 -4.40
C TYR A 92 -10.77 -4.84 -3.06
N ASP A 93 -10.46 -3.97 -2.09
CA ASP A 93 -10.00 -4.39 -0.77
C ASP A 93 -11.09 -5.13 0.02
N GLU A 94 -12.34 -4.66 -0.05
CA GLU A 94 -13.48 -5.31 0.60
C GLU A 94 -13.71 -6.72 0.05
N ILE A 95 -13.75 -6.89 -1.27
CA ILE A 95 -13.98 -8.18 -1.91
C ILE A 95 -12.77 -9.11 -1.73
N LEU A 96 -11.55 -8.58 -1.79
CA LEU A 96 -10.34 -9.33 -1.48
C LEU A 96 -10.41 -9.88 -0.04
N GLY A 97 -10.81 -9.06 0.91
CA GLY A 97 -11.02 -9.44 2.31
C GLY A 97 -12.08 -10.54 2.46
N ILE A 98 -13.22 -10.41 1.77
CA ILE A 98 -14.30 -11.38 1.79
C ILE A 98 -13.87 -12.69 1.12
N ARG A 99 -13.35 -12.64 -0.10
CA ARG A 99 -13.01 -13.82 -0.90
C ARG A 99 -11.98 -14.71 -0.23
N TYR A 100 -11.06 -14.11 0.52
CA TYR A 100 -9.93 -14.82 1.12
C TYR A 100 -9.93 -14.80 2.66
N GLY A 101 -10.81 -14.04 3.31
CA GLY A 101 -10.88 -13.90 4.77
C GLY A 101 -11.85 -14.85 5.47
N PHE A 102 -12.85 -15.39 4.77
CA PHE A 102 -13.93 -16.17 5.38
C PHE A 102 -13.71 -17.69 5.46
N ILE A 103 -12.63 -18.20 4.86
CA ILE A 103 -12.33 -19.63 5.00
C ILE A 103 -11.65 -19.81 6.37
N SER A 104 -12.40 -20.30 7.36
CA SER A 104 -11.90 -20.61 8.70
C SER A 104 -10.60 -21.43 8.60
N GLY A 105 -9.50 -20.88 9.13
CA GLY A 105 -8.17 -21.48 9.05
C GLY A 105 -7.40 -21.20 7.75
N ALA A 106 -7.98 -20.48 6.78
CA ALA A 106 -7.25 -20.07 5.58
C ALA A 106 -6.37 -18.84 5.87
N ALA A 107 -5.23 -18.80 5.19
CA ALA A 107 -4.34 -17.65 5.26
C ALA A 107 -5.01 -16.42 4.62
N LYS A 108 -4.93 -15.26 5.29
CA LYS A 108 -5.38 -13.99 4.74
C LYS A 108 -4.49 -13.64 3.54
N ARG A 109 -5.09 -13.50 2.37
CA ARG A 109 -4.34 -13.06 1.18
C ARG A 109 -4.22 -11.54 1.17
N ILE A 110 -3.01 -11.07 0.89
CA ILE A 110 -2.70 -9.65 0.75
C ILE A 110 -1.89 -9.44 -0.52
N ASP A 111 -2.02 -8.29 -1.12
CA ASP A 111 -1.17 -7.88 -2.23
C ASP A 111 0.10 -7.17 -1.74
N SER A 112 1.04 -6.95 -2.65
CA SER A 112 2.32 -6.30 -2.31
C SER A 112 2.15 -4.88 -1.78
N SER A 113 1.10 -4.17 -2.19
CA SER A 113 0.80 -2.81 -1.72
C SER A 113 0.33 -2.79 -0.28
N SER A 114 -0.31 -3.86 0.17
CA SER A 114 -0.90 -3.98 1.50
C SER A 114 0.07 -4.48 2.58
N ILE A 115 1.24 -5.03 2.21
CA ILE A 115 2.18 -5.61 3.17
C ILE A 115 2.63 -4.58 4.21
N ILE A 116 3.17 -3.46 3.75
CA ILE A 116 3.71 -2.41 4.64
C ILE A 116 2.59 -1.79 5.46
N SER A 117 1.46 -1.46 4.85
CA SER A 117 0.30 -0.89 5.53
C SER A 117 -0.26 -1.84 6.60
N GLN A 118 -0.29 -3.15 6.33
CA GLN A 118 -0.72 -4.15 7.32
C GLN A 118 0.29 -4.25 8.47
N ALA A 119 1.60 -4.25 8.18
CA ALA A 119 2.65 -4.26 9.20
C ALA A 119 2.55 -3.02 10.11
N ILE A 120 2.38 -1.84 9.54
CA ILE A 120 2.15 -0.58 10.27
C ILE A 120 0.92 -0.72 11.18
N SER A 121 -0.20 -1.18 10.63
CA SER A 121 -1.44 -1.37 11.39
C SER A 121 -1.27 -2.34 12.56
N ASP A 122 -0.60 -3.47 12.34
CA ASP A 122 -0.37 -4.47 13.38
C ASP A 122 0.56 -3.96 14.48
N LEU A 123 1.67 -3.32 14.12
CA LEU A 123 2.62 -2.76 15.07
C LEU A 123 2.04 -1.57 15.86
N SER A 124 1.19 -0.76 15.23
CA SER A 124 0.51 0.35 15.91
C SER A 124 -0.51 -0.14 16.95
N LYS A 125 -1.23 -1.22 16.65
CA LYS A 125 -2.30 -1.76 17.52
C LYS A 125 -1.79 -2.74 18.56
N LYS A 126 -0.71 -3.49 18.26
CA LYS A 126 -0.20 -4.58 19.10
C LYS A 126 1.12 -4.18 19.76
N ALA A 127 1.04 -3.43 20.86
CA ALA A 127 2.23 -2.90 21.58
C ALA A 127 3.26 -4.00 21.91
N LYS A 128 2.82 -5.18 22.39
CA LYS A 128 3.72 -6.31 22.72
C LYS A 128 4.54 -6.79 21.52
N ILE A 129 3.94 -6.82 20.32
CA ILE A 129 4.65 -7.21 19.11
C ILE A 129 5.68 -6.15 18.75
N ARG A 130 5.30 -4.87 18.77
CA ARG A 130 6.21 -3.74 18.54
C ARG A 130 7.40 -3.77 19.50
N GLU A 131 7.16 -3.88 20.78
CA GLU A 131 8.20 -3.97 21.82
C GLU A 131 9.13 -5.17 21.61
N SER A 132 8.59 -6.31 21.19
CA SER A 132 9.40 -7.49 20.85
C SER A 132 10.38 -7.22 19.71
N PHE A 133 9.95 -6.51 18.64
CA PHE A 133 10.85 -6.12 17.56
C PHE A 133 11.88 -5.07 18.01
N GLN A 134 11.45 -4.05 18.74
CA GLN A 134 12.32 -3.00 19.27
C GLN A 134 13.39 -3.57 20.21
N ASN A 135 13.04 -4.56 21.04
CA ASN A 135 13.98 -5.23 21.91
C ASN A 135 14.94 -6.16 21.16
N LYS A 136 14.52 -6.72 20.02
CA LYS A 136 15.33 -7.61 19.19
C LYS A 136 16.40 -6.87 18.40
N PHE A 137 16.10 -5.70 17.88
CA PHE A 137 16.99 -4.92 17.02
C PHE A 137 17.50 -3.67 17.75
N LYS A 138 18.73 -3.74 18.26
CA LYS A 138 19.36 -2.62 18.96
C LYS A 138 19.89 -1.54 18.02
N VAL A 139 20.21 -1.93 16.81
CA VAL A 139 20.65 -1.02 15.74
C VAL A 139 19.95 -1.42 14.46
N ILE A 140 19.36 -0.44 13.79
CA ILE A 140 18.79 -0.58 12.45
C ILE A 140 19.66 0.23 11.50
N VAL A 141 20.17 -0.41 10.45
CA VAL A 141 20.97 0.24 9.42
C VAL A 141 20.21 0.17 8.11
N ILE A 142 20.03 1.31 7.47
CA ILE A 142 19.34 1.42 6.18
C ILE A 142 20.27 2.09 5.19
N ASP A 143 20.48 1.42 4.06
CA ASP A 143 21.17 1.95 2.90
C ASP A 143 20.19 2.47 1.88
N GLU A 144 20.62 3.39 1.00
CA GLU A 144 19.80 3.99 -0.05
C GLU A 144 18.47 4.60 0.48
N PHE A 145 18.54 5.25 1.66
CA PHE A 145 17.33 5.75 2.33
C PHE A 145 16.54 6.78 1.50
N GLN A 146 17.18 7.45 0.52
CA GLN A 146 16.50 8.33 -0.44
C GLN A 146 15.48 7.60 -1.33
N GLU A 147 15.61 6.27 -1.48
CA GLU A 147 14.67 5.44 -2.23
C GLU A 147 13.44 5.03 -1.40
N SER A 148 13.43 5.34 -0.09
CA SER A 148 12.30 4.98 0.77
C SER A 148 11.09 5.88 0.55
N ASP A 149 9.91 5.27 0.58
CA ASP A 149 8.63 5.94 0.61
C ASP A 149 8.16 6.29 2.03
N ASN A 150 7.03 7.00 2.14
CA ASN A 150 6.48 7.41 3.42
C ASN A 150 6.05 6.23 4.30
N SER A 151 5.51 5.17 3.71
CA SER A 151 5.07 3.98 4.45
C SER A 151 6.26 3.25 5.06
N GLN A 152 7.35 3.12 4.32
CA GLN A 152 8.58 2.50 4.80
C GLN A 152 9.20 3.30 5.95
N ARG A 153 9.14 4.64 5.90
CA ARG A 153 9.62 5.51 6.99
C ARG A 153 8.75 5.40 8.24
N GLU A 154 7.42 5.35 8.07
CA GLU A 154 6.49 5.13 9.19
C GLU A 154 6.73 3.76 9.84
N LEU A 155 6.95 2.71 9.03
CA LEU A 155 7.32 1.40 9.54
C LEU A 155 8.63 1.44 10.32
N LEU A 156 9.64 2.17 9.82
CA LEU A 156 10.91 2.36 10.52
C LEU A 156 10.70 3.05 11.87
N ASP A 157 9.91 4.11 11.95
CA ASP A 157 9.60 4.81 13.20
C ASP A 157 8.97 3.86 14.25
N LEU A 158 8.14 2.92 13.81
CA LEU A 158 7.54 1.92 14.70
C LEU A 158 8.53 0.84 15.16
N LEU A 159 9.52 0.51 14.35
CA LEU A 159 10.52 -0.54 14.65
C LEU A 159 11.74 0.00 15.40
N ALA A 160 12.05 1.28 15.25
CA ALA A 160 13.23 1.90 15.84
C ALA A 160 13.14 1.95 17.37
N SER A 161 14.24 1.61 18.04
CA SER A 161 14.36 1.70 19.50
C SER A 161 15.58 2.52 19.93
N ASP A 162 16.79 1.95 19.83
CA ASP A 162 17.99 2.55 20.40
C ASP A 162 18.75 3.42 19.40
N ARG A 163 19.03 2.89 18.20
CA ARG A 163 19.84 3.57 17.18
C ARG A 163 19.40 3.22 15.77
N VAL A 164 19.23 4.25 14.96
CA VAL A 164 19.03 4.15 13.51
C VAL A 164 20.20 4.82 12.81
N ILE A 165 20.78 4.15 11.82
CA ILE A 165 21.85 4.67 10.96
C ILE A 165 21.34 4.65 9.54
N LEU A 166 21.33 5.82 8.90
CA LEU A 166 20.82 6.00 7.55
C LEU A 166 21.98 6.40 6.62
N PHE A 167 22.11 5.68 5.52
CA PHE A 167 22.95 6.08 4.40
C PHE A 167 22.05 6.57 3.27
N ALA A 168 22.29 7.77 2.78
CA ALA A 168 21.45 8.39 1.77
C ALA A 168 22.22 9.40 0.92
N ASP A 169 21.98 9.38 -0.37
CA ASP A 169 22.34 10.43 -1.30
C ASP A 169 21.09 10.93 -2.04
N PRO A 170 20.47 12.05 -1.58
CA PRO A 170 19.26 12.56 -2.22
C PRO A 170 19.43 12.91 -3.70
N GLN A 171 20.66 13.14 -4.18
CA GLN A 171 20.93 13.47 -5.59
C GLN A 171 20.95 12.23 -6.48
N SER A 172 21.17 11.04 -5.92
CA SER A 172 21.19 9.78 -6.66
C SER A 172 19.81 9.09 -6.75
N ALA A 173 18.75 9.70 -6.16
CA ALA A 173 17.42 9.10 -6.13
C ALA A 173 16.83 8.90 -7.53
N ILE A 174 16.49 7.66 -7.86
CA ILE A 174 15.85 7.26 -9.12
C ILE A 174 14.43 6.71 -8.92
N GLY A 175 14.02 6.45 -7.67
CA GLY A 175 12.77 5.79 -7.31
C GLY A 175 11.56 6.72 -7.17
N GLN A 176 11.65 8.01 -7.54
CA GLN A 176 10.54 8.98 -7.38
C GLN A 176 9.26 8.53 -8.08
N PHE A 177 9.37 7.83 -9.21
CA PHE A 177 8.23 7.25 -9.91
C PHE A 177 7.53 6.11 -9.11
N ARG A 178 8.23 5.54 -8.13
CA ARG A 178 7.71 4.52 -7.19
C ARG A 178 7.33 5.07 -5.82
N GLY A 179 7.32 6.40 -5.66
CA GLY A 179 6.96 7.01 -4.38
C GLY A 179 8.12 7.39 -3.47
N ALA A 180 9.37 7.12 -3.88
CA ALA A 180 10.54 7.62 -3.16
C ALA A 180 10.49 9.14 -3.01
N ASP A 181 10.87 9.63 -1.83
CA ASP A 181 10.83 11.05 -1.48
C ASP A 181 12.21 11.51 -1.00
N PRO A 182 13.11 11.88 -1.92
CA PRO A 182 14.46 12.36 -1.56
C PRO A 182 14.45 13.61 -0.68
N GLU A 183 13.47 14.49 -0.86
CA GLU A 183 13.34 15.69 -0.03
C GLU A 183 12.97 15.34 1.41
N GLY A 184 12.18 14.30 1.60
CA GLY A 184 11.82 13.79 2.92
C GLY A 184 13.00 13.20 3.71
N VAL A 185 14.14 12.88 3.08
CA VAL A 185 15.37 12.44 3.78
C VAL A 185 15.84 13.52 4.75
N ARG A 186 15.90 14.77 4.29
CA ARG A 186 16.34 15.91 5.13
C ARG A 186 15.36 16.17 6.26
N ALA A 187 14.06 16.11 5.95
CA ALA A 187 13.01 16.29 6.95
C ALA A 187 13.05 15.18 8.01
N TYR A 188 13.28 13.94 7.60
CA TYR A 188 13.39 12.81 8.50
C TYR A 188 14.63 12.91 9.40
N ALA A 189 15.78 13.25 8.86
CA ALA A 189 17.02 13.44 9.62
C ALA A 189 16.95 14.63 10.60
N ALA A 190 16.16 15.65 10.30
CA ALA A 190 15.97 16.80 11.19
C ALA A 190 15.00 16.51 12.35
N LYS A 191 14.14 15.48 12.22
CA LYS A 191 13.17 15.06 13.24
C LYS A 191 13.78 14.10 14.27
N ASN A 192 14.75 13.32 13.86
CA ASN A 192 15.38 12.23 14.62
C ASN A 192 16.87 12.50 14.83
#